data_089ef474eed9e1486ac725dc97b17017
#
_entry.id   089ef474eed9e1486ac725dc97b17017
#
_cell.length_a   1.000
_cell.length_b   1.000
_cell.length_c   1.000
_cell.angle_alpha   90.00
_cell.angle_beta   90.00
_cell.angle_gamma   90.00
#
_symmetry.space_group_name_H-M   'P 1'
#
loop_
_entity.id
_entity.type
_entity.pdbx_description
1 polymer ?
#
loop_
_entity_poly.entity_id
_entity_poly.type
_entity_poly.pdbx_seq_one_letter_code
_entity_poly.pdbx_strand_id
1 'polypeptide(L)'
;MSENKLSTNEPAQTADAPVKASYTEYTVIPSQGYCMIVKCRKGDQPVVLKALKEEYRNRTLFRNALKREFKQCQRLNHSGIVRYQGLVEVDGYGLCIEEECVEGRTLQAYLKEQHTDDEKISIINQIADALRYAHNQGVTHRNLKPSNVLVTGQGDRVKLIDFSVLALDEVKPTADTTRFMAPELKDETMAADATADIYSLGTIMKVMGLTLAYSEVIKRCCAFKRSDRYGSIDEFLADL
;
A
#
# COMPACT_ATOMS: atom_id res chain seq x y z
N MET A 1 63.76 -9.79 10.70
CA MET A 1 63.00 -10.03 9.46
C MET A 1 61.59 -10.30 9.90
N SER A 2 60.73 -9.30 9.85
CA SER A 2 59.34 -9.39 10.23
C SER A 2 58.53 -8.71 9.14
N GLU A 3 57.86 -9.50 8.32
CA GLU A 3 57.05 -9.05 7.22
C GLU A 3 55.69 -8.53 7.73
N ASN A 4 55.44 -7.28 7.38
CA ASN A 4 54.24 -6.55 7.67
C ASN A 4 53.19 -6.90 6.60
N LYS A 5 52.11 -7.67 6.95
CA LYS A 5 50.97 -7.90 6.05
C LYS A 5 50.06 -6.69 6.10
N LEU A 6 50.04 -5.93 5.02
CA LEU A 6 48.97 -4.93 4.77
C LEU A 6 47.64 -5.64 4.60
N SER A 7 46.71 -5.27 5.46
CA SER A 7 45.30 -5.59 5.31
C SER A 7 44.70 -4.64 4.27
N THR A 8 44.28 -5.15 3.12
CA THR A 8 43.51 -4.42 2.11
C THR A 8 42.05 -4.37 2.59
N ASN A 9 41.66 -3.17 3.05
CA ASN A 9 40.24 -2.86 3.24
C ASN A 9 39.58 -2.76 1.87
N GLU A 10 38.76 -3.69 1.51
CA GLU A 10 37.80 -3.52 0.43
C GLU A 10 36.72 -2.50 0.85
N PRO A 11 36.39 -1.51 -0.01
CA PRO A 11 35.36 -0.57 0.30
C PRO A 11 33.99 -1.27 0.27
N ALA A 12 33.22 -1.11 1.36
CA ALA A 12 31.85 -1.55 1.44
C ALA A 12 31.05 -1.03 0.24
N GLN A 13 30.44 -1.96 -0.51
CA GLN A 13 29.54 -1.64 -1.61
C GLN A 13 28.36 -0.83 -1.07
N THR A 14 28.30 0.44 -1.46
CA THR A 14 27.15 1.31 -1.25
C THR A 14 26.01 0.82 -2.13
N ALA A 15 25.11 0.03 -1.53
CA ALA A 15 23.83 -0.31 -2.15
C ALA A 15 22.98 0.95 -2.17
N ASP A 16 22.75 1.55 -3.35
CA ASP A 16 21.56 2.37 -3.64
C ASP A 16 21.65 3.24 -4.92
N ALA A 17 22.34 2.79 -5.97
CA ALA A 17 22.19 3.41 -7.29
C ALA A 17 21.02 2.72 -8.02
N PRO A 18 20.00 3.47 -8.52
CA PRO A 18 18.90 2.87 -9.27
C PRO A 18 19.42 2.21 -10.56
N VAL A 19 19.02 0.97 -10.79
CA VAL A 19 19.38 0.22 -12.00
C VAL A 19 18.62 0.81 -13.18
N LYS A 20 19.31 1.14 -14.26
CA LYS A 20 18.70 1.60 -15.50
C LYS A 20 18.09 0.39 -16.21
N ALA A 21 16.77 0.20 -16.08
CA ALA A 21 16.05 -0.90 -16.71
C ALA A 21 15.35 -0.43 -18.00
N SER A 22 15.22 -1.31 -18.99
CA SER A 22 14.51 -1.03 -20.25
C SER A 22 13.07 -1.55 -20.15
N TYR A 23 12.10 -0.66 -20.41
CA TYR A 23 10.68 -0.95 -20.41
C TYR A 23 10.07 -0.59 -21.76
N THR A 24 8.95 -1.23 -22.10
CA THR A 24 8.19 -1.02 -23.36
C THR A 24 6.68 -1.01 -23.08
N GLU A 25 5.87 -0.66 -24.07
CA GLU A 25 4.39 -0.74 -24.04
C GLU A 25 3.75 0.03 -22.86
N TYR A 26 4.14 1.28 -22.67
CA TYR A 26 3.65 2.10 -21.57
C TYR A 26 2.17 2.46 -21.73
N THR A 27 1.37 2.22 -20.69
CA THR A 27 -0.03 2.64 -20.56
C THR A 27 -0.25 3.32 -19.22
N VAL A 28 -0.55 4.61 -19.23
CA VAL A 28 -0.83 5.37 -18.01
C VAL A 28 -2.23 5.03 -17.51
N ILE A 29 -2.33 4.65 -16.23
CA ILE A 29 -3.60 4.43 -15.54
C ILE A 29 -3.94 5.70 -14.75
N PRO A 30 -5.17 6.25 -14.90
CA PRO A 30 -5.59 7.40 -14.11
C PRO A 30 -5.44 7.15 -12.62
N SER A 31 -4.76 8.05 -11.92
CA SER A 31 -4.50 7.95 -10.49
C SER A 31 -4.66 9.31 -9.79
N GLN A 32 -5.05 9.27 -8.53
CA GLN A 32 -5.15 10.45 -7.68
C GLN A 32 -3.84 10.68 -6.91
N GLY A 33 -3.71 11.87 -6.29
CA GLY A 33 -2.51 12.22 -5.53
C GLY A 33 -1.30 12.56 -6.40
N TYR A 34 -0.10 12.42 -5.85
CA TYR A 34 1.17 12.87 -6.45
C TYR A 34 1.86 11.80 -7.30
N CYS A 35 1.42 10.55 -7.23
CA CYS A 35 1.92 9.47 -8.08
C CYS A 35 1.05 9.26 -9.30
N MET A 36 1.68 8.79 -10.37
CA MET A 36 1.05 8.20 -11.54
C MET A 36 1.37 6.72 -11.59
N ILE A 37 0.44 5.94 -12.11
CA ILE A 37 0.58 4.49 -12.27
C ILE A 37 0.72 4.19 -13.76
N VAL A 38 1.75 3.43 -14.11
CA VAL A 38 2.05 3.10 -15.51
C VAL A 38 2.19 1.60 -15.64
N LYS A 39 1.30 0.96 -16.40
CA LYS A 39 1.50 -0.41 -16.85
C LYS A 39 2.54 -0.41 -17.98
N CYS A 40 3.47 -1.36 -17.96
CA CYS A 40 4.46 -1.54 -19.00
C CYS A 40 4.97 -2.97 -19.02
N ARG A 41 5.92 -3.26 -19.90
CA ARG A 41 6.60 -4.56 -19.97
C ARG A 41 8.09 -4.40 -19.71
N LYS A 42 8.64 -5.33 -18.93
CA LYS A 42 10.08 -5.53 -18.73
C LYS A 42 10.46 -6.85 -19.42
N GLY A 43 10.96 -6.77 -20.65
CA GLY A 43 11.00 -7.94 -21.53
C GLY A 43 9.58 -8.44 -21.77
N ASP A 44 9.35 -9.75 -21.54
CA ASP A 44 8.02 -10.37 -21.69
C ASP A 44 7.14 -10.30 -20.43
N GLN A 45 7.65 -9.73 -19.33
CA GLN A 45 6.92 -9.67 -18.07
C GLN A 45 6.13 -8.35 -17.96
N PRO A 46 4.80 -8.40 -17.70
CA PRO A 46 4.04 -7.22 -17.36
C PRO A 46 4.42 -6.75 -15.96
N VAL A 47 4.67 -5.45 -15.82
CA VAL A 47 4.99 -4.79 -14.55
C VAL A 47 4.20 -3.48 -14.42
N VAL A 48 4.15 -2.96 -13.21
CA VAL A 48 3.61 -1.64 -12.91
C VAL A 48 4.73 -0.76 -12.40
N LEU A 49 4.81 0.46 -12.91
CA LEU A 49 5.68 1.51 -12.40
C LEU A 49 4.82 2.53 -11.64
N LYS A 50 5.11 2.71 -10.37
CA LYS A 50 4.59 3.82 -9.57
C LYS A 50 5.60 4.95 -9.64
N ALA A 51 5.30 5.98 -10.44
CA ALA A 51 6.15 7.13 -10.70
C ALA A 51 5.59 8.40 -10.06
N LEU A 52 6.41 9.43 -9.87
CA LEU A 52 5.92 10.76 -9.51
C LEU A 52 5.36 11.47 -10.74
N LYS A 53 4.24 12.19 -10.58
CA LYS A 53 3.76 13.11 -11.60
C LYS A 53 4.80 14.18 -11.87
N GLU A 54 4.79 14.76 -13.06
CA GLU A 54 5.84 15.66 -13.54
C GLU A 54 6.11 16.82 -12.58
N GLU A 55 5.06 17.43 -12.03
CA GLU A 55 5.14 18.55 -11.09
C GLU A 55 5.82 18.20 -9.74
N TYR A 56 5.91 16.89 -9.38
CA TYR A 56 6.53 16.42 -8.13
C TYR A 56 7.87 15.73 -8.35
N ARG A 57 8.21 15.39 -9.59
CA ARG A 57 9.34 14.54 -9.96
C ARG A 57 10.70 15.05 -9.44
N ASN A 58 10.92 16.36 -9.48
CA ASN A 58 12.15 16.98 -9.06
C ASN A 58 12.16 17.48 -7.61
N ARG A 59 11.05 17.25 -6.87
CA ARG A 59 10.95 17.72 -5.49
C ARG A 59 11.46 16.64 -4.52
N THR A 60 12.48 16.99 -3.75
CA THR A 60 13.19 16.08 -2.83
C THR A 60 12.24 15.41 -1.84
N LEU A 61 11.23 16.13 -1.34
CA LEU A 61 10.25 15.63 -0.40
C LEU A 61 9.52 14.38 -0.96
N PHE A 62 9.01 14.49 -2.19
CA PHE A 62 8.25 13.41 -2.85
C PHE A 62 9.16 12.24 -3.26
N ARG A 63 10.37 12.53 -3.74
CA ARG A 63 11.37 11.49 -4.03
C ARG A 63 11.73 10.69 -2.77
N ASN A 64 11.90 11.36 -1.64
CA ASN A 64 12.18 10.71 -0.36
C ASN A 64 10.97 9.91 0.16
N ALA A 65 9.75 10.37 -0.12
CA ALA A 65 8.52 9.64 0.19
C ALA A 65 8.49 8.30 -0.56
N LEU A 66 8.72 8.34 -1.88
CA LEU A 66 8.73 7.14 -2.73
C LEU A 66 9.83 6.15 -2.29
N LYS A 67 11.05 6.64 -1.98
CA LYS A 67 12.14 5.80 -1.46
C LYS A 67 11.79 5.15 -0.11
N ARG A 68 11.13 5.89 0.79
CA ARG A 68 10.70 5.35 2.09
C ARG A 68 9.63 4.28 1.94
N GLU A 69 8.65 4.50 1.07
CA GLU A 69 7.63 3.50 0.74
C GLU A 69 8.31 2.21 0.25
N PHE A 70 9.16 2.31 -0.77
CA PHE A 70 9.88 1.15 -1.29
C PHE A 70 10.68 0.44 -0.19
N LYS A 71 11.47 1.17 0.61
CA LYS A 71 12.30 0.61 1.68
C LYS A 71 11.49 -0.17 2.72
N GLN A 72 10.28 0.30 3.03
CA GLN A 72 9.38 -0.38 3.99
C GLN A 72 8.72 -1.62 3.38
N CYS A 73 8.30 -1.53 2.11
CA CYS A 73 7.45 -2.54 1.49
C CYS A 73 8.22 -3.61 0.73
N GLN A 74 9.47 -3.38 0.26
CA GLN A 74 10.26 -4.36 -0.49
C GLN A 74 10.44 -5.71 0.23
N ARG A 75 10.38 -5.72 1.55
CA ARG A 75 10.50 -6.94 2.38
C ARG A 75 9.18 -7.70 2.55
N LEU A 76 8.04 -7.07 2.22
CA LEU A 76 6.74 -7.73 2.34
C LEU A 76 6.61 -8.80 1.26
N ASN A 77 6.31 -10.03 1.69
CA ASN A 77 6.13 -11.17 0.83
C ASN A 77 4.90 -11.97 1.26
N HIS A 78 3.74 -11.54 0.79
CA HIS A 78 2.45 -12.12 1.12
C HIS A 78 1.54 -12.16 -0.11
N SER A 79 0.76 -13.23 -0.28
CA SER A 79 -0.12 -13.39 -1.46
C SER A 79 -1.17 -12.28 -1.59
N GLY A 80 -1.61 -11.70 -0.47
CA GLY A 80 -2.56 -10.59 -0.39
C GLY A 80 -1.93 -9.19 -0.46
N ILE A 81 -0.63 -9.06 -0.76
CA ILE A 81 0.06 -7.78 -0.89
C ILE A 81 0.78 -7.74 -2.23
N VAL A 82 0.74 -6.59 -2.92
CA VAL A 82 1.49 -6.39 -4.16
C VAL A 82 2.99 -6.52 -3.90
N ARG A 83 3.70 -7.21 -4.80
CA ARG A 83 5.15 -7.38 -4.68
C ARG A 83 5.88 -6.13 -5.16
N TYR A 84 6.67 -5.52 -4.28
CA TYR A 84 7.59 -4.43 -4.59
C TYR A 84 8.89 -5.05 -5.13
N GLN A 85 9.17 -4.87 -6.43
CA GLN A 85 10.25 -5.57 -7.13
C GLN A 85 11.54 -4.77 -7.20
N GLY A 86 11.45 -3.44 -7.32
CA GLY A 86 12.63 -2.61 -7.44
C GLY A 86 12.37 -1.11 -7.31
N LEU A 87 13.42 -0.37 -7.03
CA LEU A 87 13.46 1.09 -7.16
C LEU A 87 14.35 1.42 -8.36
N VAL A 88 13.77 2.01 -9.39
CA VAL A 88 14.37 2.14 -10.72
C VAL A 88 14.30 3.59 -11.22
N GLU A 89 15.25 4.00 -12.07
CA GLU A 89 15.16 5.27 -12.80
C GLU A 89 14.74 4.95 -14.24
N VAL A 90 13.65 5.56 -14.72
CA VAL A 90 13.05 5.29 -16.03
C VAL A 90 13.01 6.56 -16.86
N ASP A 91 13.53 6.50 -18.09
CA ASP A 91 13.55 7.64 -18.99
C ASP A 91 12.12 8.16 -19.23
N GLY A 92 11.91 9.46 -19.08
CA GLY A 92 10.61 10.11 -19.18
C GLY A 92 9.73 10.05 -17.91
N TYR A 93 10.01 9.14 -16.97
CA TYR A 93 9.24 8.97 -15.72
C TYR A 93 10.04 9.29 -14.45
N GLY A 94 11.39 9.25 -14.52
CA GLY A 94 12.27 9.49 -13.37
C GLY A 94 12.28 8.31 -12.40
N LEU A 95 12.39 8.60 -11.11
CA LEU A 95 12.41 7.57 -10.06
C LEU A 95 11.04 6.90 -9.91
N CYS A 96 11.02 5.58 -10.04
CA CYS A 96 9.82 4.74 -9.96
C CYS A 96 10.00 3.60 -8.96
N ILE A 97 8.92 3.16 -8.35
CA ILE A 97 8.83 1.83 -7.76
C ILE A 97 8.32 0.87 -8.84
N GLU A 98 9.06 -0.21 -9.08
CA GLU A 98 8.61 -1.33 -9.91
C GLU A 98 7.82 -2.31 -9.03
N GLU A 99 6.60 -2.63 -9.45
CA GLU A 99 5.68 -3.54 -8.75
C GLU A 99 5.22 -4.65 -9.71
N GLU A 100 4.78 -5.78 -9.14
CA GLU A 100 4.11 -6.80 -9.93
C GLU A 100 2.84 -6.23 -10.59
N CYS A 101 2.58 -6.66 -11.82
CA CYS A 101 1.32 -6.33 -12.49
C CYS A 101 0.25 -7.33 -12.06
N VAL A 102 -0.74 -6.84 -11.32
CA VAL A 102 -1.88 -7.65 -10.88
C VAL A 102 -3.04 -7.46 -11.83
N GLU A 103 -3.53 -8.55 -12.41
CA GLU A 103 -4.77 -8.54 -13.19
C GLU A 103 -5.96 -8.63 -12.26
N GLY A 104 -6.79 -7.61 -12.27
CA GLY A 104 -7.94 -7.50 -11.39
C GLY A 104 -8.61 -6.14 -11.52
N ARG A 105 -9.64 -5.94 -10.72
CA ARG A 105 -10.35 -4.67 -10.57
C ARG A 105 -10.26 -4.17 -9.14
N THR A 106 -10.38 -2.87 -8.93
CA THR A 106 -10.43 -2.34 -7.56
C THR A 106 -11.68 -2.84 -6.83
N LEU A 107 -11.59 -2.97 -5.50
CA LEU A 107 -12.77 -3.26 -4.68
C LEU A 107 -13.88 -2.22 -4.89
N GLN A 108 -13.52 -0.97 -5.17
CA GLN A 108 -14.49 0.08 -5.54
C GLN A 108 -15.26 -0.28 -6.82
N ALA A 109 -14.61 -0.88 -7.82
CA ALA A 109 -15.26 -1.34 -9.04
C ALA A 109 -16.06 -2.63 -8.80
N TYR A 110 -15.52 -3.56 -8.01
CA TYR A 110 -16.17 -4.80 -7.60
C TYR A 110 -17.52 -4.53 -6.92
N LEU A 111 -17.57 -3.58 -5.99
CA LEU A 111 -18.78 -3.21 -5.25
C LEU A 111 -19.88 -2.49 -6.08
N LYS A 112 -19.66 -2.27 -7.38
CA LYS A 112 -20.74 -1.81 -8.27
C LYS A 112 -21.72 -2.94 -8.66
N GLU A 113 -21.32 -4.18 -8.43
CA GLU A 113 -22.13 -5.37 -8.62
C GLU A 113 -22.70 -5.83 -7.28
N GLN A 114 -23.73 -6.71 -7.35
CA GLN A 114 -24.32 -7.30 -6.15
C GLN A 114 -23.46 -8.48 -5.70
N HIS A 115 -23.19 -8.54 -4.41
CA HIS A 115 -22.42 -9.60 -3.76
C HIS A 115 -23.14 -10.04 -2.49
N THR A 116 -23.07 -11.33 -2.19
CA THR A 116 -23.56 -11.89 -0.93
C THR A 116 -22.71 -11.41 0.25
N ASP A 117 -23.25 -11.48 1.46
CA ASP A 117 -22.47 -11.12 2.64
C ASP A 117 -21.29 -12.08 2.87
N ASP A 118 -21.43 -13.36 2.50
CA ASP A 118 -20.32 -14.35 2.57
C ASP A 118 -19.16 -13.98 1.63
N GLU A 119 -19.45 -13.55 0.40
CA GLU A 119 -18.43 -13.05 -0.54
C GLU A 119 -17.72 -11.81 0.02
N LYS A 120 -18.49 -10.87 0.58
CA LYS A 120 -17.94 -9.66 1.19
C LYS A 120 -17.06 -9.98 2.41
N ILE A 121 -17.49 -10.88 3.29
CA ILE A 121 -16.72 -11.31 4.46
C ILE A 121 -15.46 -12.06 4.04
N SER A 122 -15.53 -12.87 2.99
CA SER A 122 -14.33 -13.50 2.42
C SER A 122 -13.28 -12.45 1.99
N ILE A 123 -13.71 -11.35 1.36
CA ILE A 123 -12.84 -10.21 1.01
C ILE A 123 -12.25 -9.55 2.28
N ILE A 124 -13.09 -9.29 3.29
CA ILE A 124 -12.64 -8.67 4.56
C ILE A 124 -11.60 -9.55 5.26
N ASN A 125 -11.83 -10.86 5.33
CA ASN A 125 -10.87 -11.81 5.92
C ASN A 125 -9.51 -11.77 5.20
N GLN A 126 -9.50 -11.71 3.88
CA GLN A 126 -8.27 -11.63 3.10
C GLN A 126 -7.54 -10.29 3.28
N ILE A 127 -8.27 -9.17 3.36
CA ILE A 127 -7.69 -7.86 3.70
C ILE A 127 -7.07 -7.92 5.10
N ALA A 128 -7.80 -8.46 6.07
CA ALA A 128 -7.34 -8.59 7.45
C ALA A 128 -6.07 -9.47 7.54
N ASP A 129 -6.02 -10.60 6.85
CA ASP A 129 -4.85 -11.48 6.82
C ASP A 129 -3.61 -10.77 6.26
N ALA A 130 -3.77 -10.03 5.16
CA ALA A 130 -2.69 -9.23 4.57
C ALA A 130 -2.21 -8.10 5.51
N LEU A 131 -3.13 -7.40 6.19
CA LEU A 131 -2.80 -6.38 7.18
C LEU A 131 -2.09 -6.99 8.40
N ARG A 132 -2.58 -8.12 8.92
CA ARG A 132 -1.94 -8.84 10.03
C ARG A 132 -0.48 -9.15 9.71
N TYR A 133 -0.23 -9.68 8.51
CA TYR A 133 1.12 -9.95 8.05
C TYR A 133 1.97 -8.67 8.00
N ALA A 134 1.46 -7.59 7.40
CA ALA A 134 2.18 -6.31 7.31
C ALA A 134 2.48 -5.72 8.69
N HIS A 135 1.50 -5.73 9.61
CA HIS A 135 1.66 -5.25 10.98
C HIS A 135 2.71 -6.03 11.75
N ASN A 136 2.76 -7.36 11.60
CA ASN A 136 3.80 -8.21 12.19
C ASN A 136 5.20 -7.92 11.64
N GLN A 137 5.30 -7.34 10.43
CA GLN A 137 6.53 -6.82 9.87
C GLN A 137 6.80 -5.34 10.26
N GLY A 138 5.98 -4.75 11.13
CA GLY A 138 6.09 -3.35 11.54
C GLY A 138 5.74 -2.36 10.41
N VAL A 139 4.90 -2.77 9.46
CA VAL A 139 4.42 -1.93 8.36
C VAL A 139 2.92 -1.71 8.48
N THR A 140 2.50 -0.45 8.58
CA THR A 140 1.11 0.00 8.57
C THR A 140 0.76 0.50 7.18
N HIS A 141 -0.44 0.21 6.68
CA HIS A 141 -0.87 0.58 5.32
C HIS A 141 -1.13 2.09 5.19
N ARG A 142 -1.83 2.69 6.13
CA ARG A 142 -2.16 4.13 6.26
C ARG A 142 -3.03 4.74 5.16
N ASN A 143 -3.22 4.05 4.04
CA ASN A 143 -4.00 4.51 2.89
C ASN A 143 -5.01 3.44 2.45
N LEU A 144 -5.51 2.64 3.40
CA LEU A 144 -6.44 1.56 3.10
C LEU A 144 -7.82 2.12 2.71
N LYS A 145 -8.25 1.82 1.50
CA LYS A 145 -9.54 2.21 0.91
C LYS A 145 -9.88 1.30 -0.26
N PRO A 146 -11.15 1.24 -0.71
CA PRO A 146 -11.56 0.32 -1.78
C PRO A 146 -10.79 0.47 -3.10
N SER A 147 -10.27 1.65 -3.43
CA SER A 147 -9.43 1.85 -4.63
C SER A 147 -8.01 1.28 -4.49
N ASN A 148 -7.56 0.97 -3.27
CA ASN A 148 -6.25 0.40 -2.96
C ASN A 148 -6.31 -1.10 -2.59
N VAL A 149 -7.44 -1.72 -2.86
CA VAL A 149 -7.66 -3.17 -2.76
C VAL A 149 -8.01 -3.68 -4.15
N LEU A 150 -7.17 -4.55 -4.72
CA LEU A 150 -7.47 -5.22 -5.98
C LEU A 150 -8.14 -6.56 -5.69
N VAL A 151 -9.21 -6.85 -6.44
CA VAL A 151 -9.88 -8.15 -6.46
C VAL A 151 -9.57 -8.79 -7.81
N THR A 152 -8.90 -9.95 -7.78
CA THR A 152 -8.48 -10.65 -9.00
C THR A 152 -9.64 -11.46 -9.59
N GLY A 153 -9.63 -11.66 -10.92
CA GLY A 153 -10.69 -12.37 -11.61
C GLY A 153 -10.75 -13.90 -11.36
N GLN A 154 -9.80 -14.46 -10.60
CA GLN A 154 -9.77 -15.88 -10.26
C GLN A 154 -10.03 -16.06 -8.76
N GLY A 155 -11.29 -16.38 -8.40
CA GLY A 155 -11.70 -16.72 -7.04
C GLY A 155 -11.62 -15.56 -6.05
N ASP A 156 -11.87 -14.34 -6.52
CA ASP A 156 -11.95 -13.12 -5.70
C ASP A 156 -10.79 -12.98 -4.70
N ARG A 157 -9.56 -13.22 -5.18
CA ARG A 157 -8.37 -13.03 -4.35
C ARG A 157 -8.06 -11.55 -4.19
N VAL A 158 -7.70 -11.15 -2.98
CA VAL A 158 -7.35 -9.76 -2.66
C VAL A 158 -5.85 -9.51 -2.81
N LYS A 159 -5.50 -8.32 -3.32
CA LYS A 159 -4.16 -7.76 -3.20
C LYS A 159 -4.21 -6.30 -2.75
N LEU A 160 -3.55 -6.00 -1.64
CA LEU A 160 -3.37 -4.63 -1.15
C LEU A 160 -2.26 -3.95 -1.95
N ILE A 161 -2.52 -2.71 -2.36
CA ILE A 161 -1.59 -1.85 -3.10
C ILE A 161 -1.47 -0.49 -2.40
N ASP A 162 -0.41 0.27 -2.72
CA ASP A 162 -0.25 1.66 -2.30
C ASP A 162 -0.17 1.84 -0.77
N PHE A 163 0.86 1.25 -0.16
CA PHE A 163 1.23 1.47 1.25
C PHE A 163 1.85 2.85 1.42
N SER A 164 1.03 3.86 1.54
CA SER A 164 1.49 5.25 1.60
C SER A 164 2.15 5.57 2.93
N VAL A 165 3.35 6.12 2.89
CA VAL A 165 4.14 6.45 4.09
C VAL A 165 3.83 7.85 4.60
N LEU A 166 3.11 8.67 3.84
CA LEU A 166 3.00 10.11 4.13
C LEU A 166 1.60 10.70 3.94
N ALA A 167 1.12 11.34 5.01
CA ALA A 167 0.42 12.60 4.82
C ALA A 167 1.49 13.63 4.43
N LEU A 168 1.49 14.10 3.18
CA LEU A 168 2.32 15.21 2.76
C LEU A 168 1.48 16.48 2.88
N ASP A 169 1.90 17.42 3.70
CA ASP A 169 1.22 18.72 3.93
C ASP A 169 0.87 19.44 2.64
N GLU A 170 1.64 19.16 1.60
CA GLU A 170 1.52 19.80 0.30
C GLU A 170 0.49 19.12 -0.63
N VAL A 171 0.01 17.92 -0.29
CA VAL A 171 -1.00 17.20 -1.08
C VAL A 171 -2.21 16.94 -0.22
N LYS A 172 -3.24 17.76 -0.38
CA LYS A 172 -4.51 17.57 0.32
C LYS A 172 -5.10 16.20 -0.03
N PRO A 173 -5.49 15.40 0.98
CA PRO A 173 -6.17 14.14 0.72
C PRO A 173 -7.47 14.42 -0.04
N THR A 174 -7.78 13.54 -0.98
CA THR A 174 -9.07 13.61 -1.69
C THR A 174 -10.23 13.31 -0.72
N ALA A 175 -11.45 13.70 -1.08
CA ALA A 175 -12.65 13.36 -0.31
C ALA A 175 -12.77 11.84 -0.08
N ASP A 176 -12.42 11.04 -1.11
CA ASP A 176 -12.38 9.59 -1.01
C ASP A 176 -11.35 9.11 0.03
N THR A 177 -10.12 9.64 -0.02
CA THR A 177 -9.10 9.30 0.99
C THR A 177 -9.54 9.72 2.40
N THR A 178 -10.07 10.93 2.56
CA THR A 178 -10.50 11.46 3.86
C THR A 178 -11.61 10.63 4.50
N ARG A 179 -12.48 10.01 3.69
CA ARG A 179 -13.59 9.16 4.16
C ARG A 179 -13.08 7.92 4.92
N PHE A 180 -11.99 7.31 4.46
CA PHE A 180 -11.44 6.07 5.04
C PHE A 180 -10.33 6.34 6.06
N MET A 181 -9.85 7.57 6.15
CA MET A 181 -8.76 7.98 7.01
C MET A 181 -9.19 8.03 8.47
N ALA A 182 -8.43 7.38 9.34
CA ALA A 182 -8.63 7.45 10.78
C ALA A 182 -8.46 8.90 11.31
N PRO A 183 -9.20 9.31 12.35
CA PRO A 183 -9.18 10.68 12.85
C PRO A 183 -7.79 11.21 13.19
N GLU A 184 -6.94 10.37 13.78
CA GLU A 184 -5.57 10.71 14.16
C GLU A 184 -4.63 10.95 12.99
N LEU A 185 -4.92 10.38 11.81
CA LEU A 185 -4.12 10.63 10.61
C LEU A 185 -4.37 12.01 9.99
N LYS A 186 -5.38 12.73 10.50
CA LYS A 186 -5.65 14.12 10.13
C LYS A 186 -4.84 15.11 10.98
N ASP A 187 -4.22 14.61 12.06
CA ASP A 187 -3.32 15.35 12.92
C ASP A 187 -1.89 14.84 12.70
N GLU A 188 -1.08 15.67 12.05
CA GLU A 188 0.30 15.36 11.66
C GLU A 188 1.23 15.08 12.85
N THR A 189 0.84 15.52 14.05
CA THR A 189 1.62 15.30 15.27
C THR A 189 1.50 13.87 15.81
N MET A 190 0.53 13.09 15.31
CA MET A 190 0.23 11.75 15.82
C MET A 190 0.85 10.67 14.93
N ALA A 191 1.67 9.80 15.52
CA ALA A 191 2.19 8.63 14.82
C ALA A 191 1.05 7.66 14.47
N ALA A 192 1.03 7.19 13.22
CA ALA A 192 0.12 6.13 12.78
C ALA A 192 0.57 4.78 13.33
N ASP A 193 -0.38 3.99 13.81
CA ASP A 193 -0.18 2.59 14.21
C ASP A 193 -1.20 1.67 13.52
N ALA A 194 -1.19 0.39 13.85
CA ALA A 194 -2.08 -0.62 13.29
C ALA A 194 -3.57 -0.29 13.44
N THR A 195 -3.94 0.47 14.49
CA THR A 195 -5.35 0.83 14.76
C THR A 195 -5.94 1.79 13.73
N ALA A 196 -5.08 2.50 12.98
CA ALA A 196 -5.52 3.35 11.87
C ALA A 196 -6.03 2.51 10.69
N ASP A 197 -5.37 1.38 10.38
CA ASP A 197 -5.83 0.47 9.33
C ASP A 197 -7.11 -0.27 9.76
N ILE A 198 -7.27 -0.57 11.05
CA ILE A 198 -8.50 -1.16 11.61
C ILE A 198 -9.69 -0.20 11.45
N TYR A 199 -9.48 1.10 11.66
CA TYR A 199 -10.51 2.11 11.39
C TYR A 199 -10.91 2.10 9.91
N SER A 200 -9.93 2.08 9.02
CA SER A 200 -10.15 2.04 7.57
C SER A 200 -10.90 0.77 7.16
N LEU A 201 -10.54 -0.38 7.73
CA LEU A 201 -11.19 -1.67 7.49
C LEU A 201 -12.66 -1.64 7.92
N GLY A 202 -12.97 -1.12 9.12
CA GLY A 202 -14.34 -0.93 9.58
C GLY A 202 -15.16 -0.01 8.66
N THR A 203 -14.51 1.05 8.11
CA THR A 203 -15.16 1.93 7.14
C THR A 203 -15.41 1.24 5.80
N ILE A 204 -14.53 0.34 5.36
CA ILE A 204 -14.73 -0.50 4.19
C ILE A 204 -15.94 -1.42 4.42
N MET A 205 -16.07 -2.08 5.58
CA MET A 205 -17.21 -2.91 5.93
C MET A 205 -18.55 -2.13 5.85
N LYS A 206 -18.57 -0.86 6.31
CA LYS A 206 -19.75 0.03 6.13
C LYS A 206 -20.11 0.22 4.67
N VAL A 207 -19.13 0.50 3.83
CA VAL A 207 -19.35 0.73 2.38
C VAL A 207 -19.80 -0.53 1.68
N MET A 208 -19.38 -1.70 2.15
CA MET A 208 -19.81 -3.00 1.66
C MET A 208 -21.26 -3.37 2.09
N GLY A 209 -21.87 -2.57 2.96
CA GLY A 209 -23.24 -2.82 3.43
C GLY A 209 -23.35 -3.88 4.52
N LEU A 210 -22.27 -4.21 5.23
CA LEU A 210 -22.21 -5.22 6.28
C LEU A 210 -22.73 -4.71 7.65
N THR A 211 -23.35 -3.53 7.68
CA THR A 211 -23.74 -2.84 8.94
C THR A 211 -24.78 -3.56 9.76
N LEU A 212 -25.69 -4.35 9.15
CA LEU A 212 -26.73 -5.07 9.88
C LEU A 212 -26.16 -6.27 10.66
N ALA A 213 -25.35 -7.10 10.00
CA ALA A 213 -24.82 -8.32 10.60
C ALA A 213 -23.64 -8.05 11.55
N TYR A 214 -22.84 -6.99 11.27
CA TYR A 214 -21.57 -6.73 11.95
C TYR A 214 -21.54 -5.34 12.61
N SER A 215 -22.68 -4.85 13.10
CA SER A 215 -22.82 -3.49 13.66
C SER A 215 -21.84 -3.20 14.80
N GLU A 216 -21.68 -4.11 15.75
CA GLU A 216 -20.82 -3.93 16.92
C GLU A 216 -19.32 -3.98 16.53
N VAL A 217 -18.95 -4.90 15.64
CA VAL A 217 -17.58 -5.00 15.10
C VAL A 217 -17.21 -3.69 14.39
N ILE A 218 -18.07 -3.22 13.50
CA ILE A 218 -17.87 -1.99 12.74
C ILE A 218 -17.79 -0.77 13.68
N LYS A 219 -18.66 -0.70 14.68
CA LYS A 219 -18.68 0.38 15.67
C LYS A 219 -17.36 0.44 16.45
N ARG A 220 -16.84 -0.72 16.88
CA ARG A 220 -15.57 -0.82 17.58
C ARG A 220 -14.41 -0.44 16.66
N CYS A 221 -14.35 -0.95 15.43
CA CYS A 221 -13.33 -0.54 14.45
C CYS A 221 -13.30 0.98 14.25
N CYS A 222 -14.47 1.61 14.12
CA CYS A 222 -14.63 3.02 13.79
C CYS A 222 -14.72 3.94 15.00
N ALA A 223 -14.35 3.48 16.20
CA ALA A 223 -14.31 4.32 17.39
C ALA A 223 -13.36 5.52 17.19
N PHE A 224 -13.75 6.71 17.70
CA PHE A 224 -12.95 7.92 17.53
C PHE A 224 -11.59 7.79 18.24
N LYS A 225 -11.61 7.32 19.50
CA LYS A 225 -10.38 7.07 20.26
C LYS A 225 -9.76 5.76 19.83
N ARG A 226 -8.45 5.75 19.61
CA ARG A 226 -7.68 4.54 19.25
C ARG A 226 -7.83 3.43 20.30
N SER A 227 -7.79 3.79 21.59
CA SER A 227 -7.93 2.86 22.72
C SER A 227 -9.25 2.08 22.74
N ASP A 228 -10.27 2.59 22.09
CA ASP A 228 -11.61 2.00 22.06
C ASP A 228 -11.80 1.07 20.87
N ARG A 229 -10.81 1.00 19.96
CA ARG A 229 -10.76 0.08 18.81
C ARG A 229 -10.18 -1.28 19.21
N TYR A 230 -10.15 -2.19 18.24
CA TYR A 230 -9.32 -3.39 18.36
C TYR A 230 -7.85 -2.99 18.42
N GLY A 231 -7.06 -3.60 19.31
CA GLY A 231 -5.63 -3.34 19.42
C GLY A 231 -4.80 -4.04 18.35
N SER A 232 -5.35 -5.09 17.74
CA SER A 232 -4.71 -5.87 16.68
C SER A 232 -5.73 -6.44 15.69
N ILE A 233 -5.22 -6.89 14.53
CA ILE A 233 -6.06 -7.63 13.56
C ILE A 233 -6.51 -8.99 14.12
N ASP A 234 -5.72 -9.62 15.00
CA ASP A 234 -6.12 -10.88 15.62
C ASP A 234 -7.33 -10.71 16.54
N GLU A 235 -7.39 -9.60 17.32
CA GLU A 235 -8.58 -9.26 18.11
C GLU A 235 -9.80 -8.98 17.22
N PHE A 236 -9.61 -8.27 16.10
CA PHE A 236 -10.67 -8.02 15.14
C PHE A 236 -11.23 -9.33 14.54
N LEU A 237 -10.34 -10.24 14.11
CA LEU A 237 -10.73 -11.52 13.52
C LEU A 237 -11.42 -12.46 14.52
N ALA A 238 -11.15 -12.32 15.81
CA ALA A 238 -11.80 -13.13 16.85
C ALA A 238 -13.27 -12.73 17.06
N ASP A 239 -13.65 -11.49 16.72
CA ASP A 239 -15.02 -10.97 16.86
C ASP A 239 -15.78 -10.98 15.50
N LEU A 240 -15.11 -11.32 14.38
CA LEU A 240 -15.70 -11.37 13.04
C LEU A 240 -16.37 -12.71 12.76
#